data_ade1b4cf7e0c547124f5ee8a2c78a604
#
_entry.id   ade1b4cf7e0c547124f5ee8a2c78a604
#
_cell.length_a   1.000
_cell.length_b   1.000
_cell.length_c   1.000
_cell.angle_alpha   90.00
_cell.angle_beta   90.00
_cell.angle_gamma   90.00
#
_symmetry.space_group_name_H-M   'P 1'
#
loop_
_entity.id
_entity.type
_entity.pdbx_description
1 polymer ?
#
loop_
_entity_poly.entity_id
_entity_poly.type
_entity_poly.pdbx_seq_one_letter_code
_entity_poly.pdbx_strand_id
1 'polypeptide(L)'
;MKNQFPVFSEHSERGFICRYMRFWIEKGYEKAEVPLPDGLLDALDSLDRCLEEEDSVANFRIERGEMLWVDNCTTLHDRTEYEDDANAPRLLLRQWVKYTG
;
A
#
# COMPACT_ATOMS: atom_id res chain seq x y z
N MET A 1 16.87 11.61 5.30
CA MET A 1 16.99 10.98 3.98
C MET A 1 15.67 11.09 3.24
N LYS A 2 15.71 11.62 2.02
CA LYS A 2 14.52 11.73 1.19
C LYS A 2 14.45 10.54 0.25
N ASN A 3 13.32 9.84 0.28
CA ASN A 3 13.03 8.80 -0.70
C ASN A 3 12.13 9.39 -1.77
N GLN A 4 12.63 9.44 -2.99
CA GLN A 4 11.86 9.93 -4.13
C GLN A 4 11.67 8.78 -5.13
N PHE A 5 10.42 8.44 -5.39
CA PHE A 5 10.07 7.45 -6.40
C PHE A 5 8.65 7.74 -6.91
N PRO A 6 8.37 7.41 -8.17
CA PRO A 6 7.03 7.63 -8.71
C PRO A 6 6.03 6.66 -8.13
N VAL A 7 4.76 7.10 -8.04
CA VAL A 7 3.65 6.20 -7.65
C VAL A 7 3.49 5.11 -8.71
N PHE A 8 3.55 5.47 -9.98
CA PHE A 8 3.43 4.55 -11.10
C PHE A 8 4.72 4.50 -11.90
N SER A 9 5.13 3.30 -12.27
CA SER A 9 6.29 3.12 -13.13
C SER A 9 6.14 1.84 -13.95
N GLU A 10 6.99 1.69 -14.97
CA GLU A 10 7.05 0.48 -15.77
C GLU A 10 8.41 -0.20 -15.57
N HIS A 11 8.37 -1.52 -15.48
CA HIS A 11 9.56 -2.34 -15.41
C HIS A 11 9.58 -3.28 -16.61
N SER A 12 10.74 -3.43 -17.25
CA SER A 12 10.88 -4.20 -18.48
C SER A 12 10.39 -5.65 -18.38
N GLU A 13 10.55 -6.27 -17.22
CA GLU A 13 10.15 -7.67 -17.02
C GLU A 13 8.86 -7.81 -16.23
N ARG A 14 8.58 -6.87 -15.33
CA ARG A 14 7.45 -6.96 -14.40
C ARG A 14 6.23 -6.18 -14.85
N GLY A 15 6.38 -5.32 -15.84
CA GLY A 15 5.31 -4.49 -16.34
C GLY A 15 5.01 -3.30 -15.43
N PHE A 16 3.74 -3.03 -15.23
CA PHE A 16 3.28 -1.88 -14.46
C PHE A 16 3.53 -2.08 -12.97
N ILE A 17 4.16 -1.10 -12.33
CA ILE A 17 4.46 -1.11 -10.91
C ILE A 17 3.77 0.07 -10.24
N CYS A 18 3.16 -0.18 -9.08
CA CYS A 18 2.52 0.85 -8.28
C CYS A 18 3.11 0.84 -6.86
N ARG A 19 3.54 2.02 -6.41
CA ARG A 19 3.96 2.23 -5.02
C ARG A 19 3.13 3.37 -4.46
N TYR A 20 2.20 3.06 -3.61
CA TYR A 20 1.28 4.05 -3.12
C TYR A 20 0.98 3.87 -1.64
N MET A 21 1.23 4.93 -0.87
CA MET A 21 0.74 5.07 0.49
C MET A 21 0.53 6.55 0.75
N ARG A 22 -0.73 6.97 0.75
CA ARG A 22 -1.12 8.38 0.86
C ARG A 22 -0.55 9.03 2.12
N PHE A 23 -0.58 8.33 3.24
CA PHE A 23 -0.06 8.85 4.51
C PHE A 23 1.39 9.34 4.37
N TRP A 24 2.25 8.56 3.74
CA TRP A 24 3.65 8.92 3.59
C TRP A 24 3.87 10.03 2.56
N ILE A 25 3.00 10.12 1.56
CA ILE A 25 3.06 11.22 0.58
C ILE A 25 2.76 12.53 1.29
N GLU A 26 1.68 12.61 2.04
CA GLU A 26 1.29 13.81 2.78
C GLU A 26 2.31 14.17 3.84
N LYS A 27 2.81 13.19 4.59
CA LYS A 27 3.85 13.40 5.60
C LYS A 27 5.17 13.87 5.01
N GLY A 28 5.51 13.41 3.81
CA GLY A 28 6.71 13.85 3.12
C GLY A 28 6.67 15.35 2.80
N TYR A 29 5.55 15.83 2.29
CA TYR A 29 5.37 17.26 2.03
C TYR A 29 5.38 18.08 3.30
N GLU A 30 4.70 17.61 4.33
CA GLU A 30 4.68 18.27 5.64
C GLU A 30 6.10 18.38 6.22
N LYS A 31 6.86 17.30 6.21
CA LYS A 31 8.22 17.27 6.76
C LYS A 31 9.17 18.15 5.97
N ALA A 32 9.01 18.24 4.66
CA ALA A 32 9.82 19.09 3.80
C ALA A 32 9.40 20.56 3.86
N GLU A 33 8.28 20.87 4.53
CA GLU A 33 7.70 22.21 4.60
C GLU A 33 7.40 22.78 3.21
N VAL A 34 6.95 21.90 2.31
CA VAL A 34 6.58 22.24 0.94
C VAL A 34 5.08 22.09 0.78
N PRO A 35 4.36 23.07 0.22
CA PRO A 35 2.92 22.92 0.00
C PRO A 35 2.64 21.84 -1.04
N LEU A 36 1.50 21.19 -0.89
CA LEU A 36 1.06 20.20 -1.87
C LEU A 36 0.83 20.87 -3.22
N PRO A 37 1.29 20.27 -4.32
CA PRO A 37 1.01 20.80 -5.65
C PRO A 37 -0.49 20.91 -5.92
N ASP A 38 -0.87 21.90 -6.74
CA ASP A 38 -2.27 22.07 -7.13
C ASP A 38 -2.76 20.83 -7.86
N GLY A 39 -3.95 20.37 -7.50
CA GLY A 39 -4.56 19.19 -8.09
C GLY A 39 -4.10 17.86 -7.51
N LEU A 40 -3.06 17.83 -6.67
CA LEU A 40 -2.58 16.57 -6.10
C LEU A 40 -3.61 15.92 -5.18
N LEU A 41 -4.26 16.70 -4.31
CA LEU A 41 -5.29 16.17 -3.42
C LEU A 41 -6.45 15.56 -4.21
N ASP A 42 -6.88 16.23 -5.26
CA ASP A 42 -7.95 15.71 -6.13
C ASP A 42 -7.54 14.41 -6.81
N ALA A 43 -6.30 14.33 -7.26
CA ALA A 43 -5.75 13.13 -7.88
C ALA A 43 -5.67 11.98 -6.88
N LEU A 44 -5.23 12.24 -5.66
CA LEU A 44 -5.18 11.22 -4.60
C LEU A 44 -6.57 10.75 -4.21
N ASP A 45 -7.53 11.67 -4.11
CA ASP A 45 -8.92 11.31 -3.82
C ASP A 45 -9.52 10.45 -4.93
N SER A 46 -9.21 10.75 -6.19
CA SER A 46 -9.66 9.95 -7.33
C SER A 46 -9.05 8.55 -7.32
N LEU A 47 -7.76 8.45 -7.01
CA LEU A 47 -7.07 7.16 -6.90
C LEU A 47 -7.66 6.33 -5.77
N ASP A 48 -7.88 6.93 -4.60
CA ASP A 48 -8.47 6.23 -3.47
C ASP A 48 -9.87 5.69 -3.80
N ARG A 49 -10.67 6.46 -4.52
CA ARG A 49 -11.99 5.99 -4.96
C ARG A 49 -11.90 4.80 -5.91
N CYS A 50 -10.94 4.82 -6.83
CA CYS A 50 -10.71 3.69 -7.72
C CYS A 50 -10.29 2.44 -6.96
N LEU A 51 -9.46 2.60 -5.95
CA LEU A 51 -8.97 1.49 -5.14
C LEU A 51 -10.05 0.88 -4.24
N GLU A 52 -11.10 1.64 -3.93
CA GLU A 52 -12.23 1.19 -3.11
C GLU A 52 -13.34 0.51 -3.92
N GLU A 53 -13.29 0.54 -5.25
CA GLU A 53 -14.29 -0.11 -6.09
C GLU A 53 -14.28 -1.63 -5.88
N GLU A 54 -15.48 -2.19 -5.65
CA GLU A 54 -15.64 -3.62 -5.32
C GLU A 54 -15.02 -4.55 -6.36
N ASP A 55 -15.12 -4.21 -7.64
CA ASP A 55 -14.59 -5.05 -8.71
C ASP A 55 -13.06 -5.12 -8.72
N SER A 56 -12.41 -4.16 -8.09
CA SER A 56 -10.95 -4.07 -8.03
C SER A 56 -10.35 -4.59 -6.73
N VAL A 57 -11.19 -4.96 -5.77
CA VAL A 57 -10.74 -5.30 -4.41
C VAL A 57 -11.14 -6.72 -4.05
N ALA A 58 -10.15 -7.50 -3.61
CA ALA A 58 -10.41 -8.82 -3.03
C ALA A 58 -10.37 -8.68 -1.50
N ASN A 59 -11.49 -8.99 -0.87
CA ASN A 59 -11.61 -8.96 0.59
C ASN A 59 -11.62 -10.39 1.13
N PHE A 60 -10.76 -10.68 2.07
CA PHE A 60 -10.70 -12.00 2.69
C PHE A 60 -10.08 -11.90 4.07
N ARG A 61 -10.27 -12.93 4.85
CA ARG A 61 -9.67 -13.06 6.17
C ARG A 61 -8.62 -14.15 6.16
N ILE A 62 -7.44 -13.85 6.70
CA ILE A 62 -6.39 -14.84 6.89
C ILE A 62 -6.67 -15.54 8.21
N GLU A 63 -6.86 -16.86 8.13
CA GLU A 63 -7.12 -17.70 9.31
C GLU A 63 -5.79 -18.20 9.89
N ARG A 64 -5.88 -18.76 11.08
CA ARG A 64 -4.71 -19.30 11.76
C ARG A 64 -4.03 -20.39 10.93
N GLY A 65 -2.73 -20.25 10.76
CA GLY A 65 -1.94 -21.20 9.97
C GLY A 65 -1.89 -20.88 8.48
N GLU A 66 -2.61 -19.89 8.03
CA GLU A 66 -2.58 -19.48 6.63
C GLU A 66 -1.45 -18.49 6.34
N MET A 67 -1.03 -18.47 5.10
CA MET A 67 0.01 -17.56 4.61
C MET A 67 -0.53 -16.79 3.41
N LEU A 68 -0.30 -15.48 3.40
CA LEU A 68 -0.58 -14.64 2.25
C LEU A 68 0.74 -14.30 1.55
N TRP A 69 0.82 -14.60 0.28
CA TRP A 69 1.95 -14.30 -0.56
C TRP A 69 1.54 -13.22 -1.57
N VAL A 70 2.20 -12.06 -1.52
CA VAL A 70 1.79 -10.89 -2.32
C VAL A 70 2.99 -10.31 -3.05
N ASP A 71 2.80 -9.98 -4.34
CA ASP A 71 3.75 -9.16 -5.08
C ASP A 71 3.49 -7.69 -4.71
N ASN A 72 4.31 -7.16 -3.84
CA ASN A 72 4.13 -5.82 -3.28
C ASN A 72 4.42 -4.69 -4.28
N CYS A 73 4.96 -5.02 -5.45
CA CYS A 73 5.22 -4.01 -6.49
C CYS A 73 4.02 -3.81 -7.40
N THR A 74 3.23 -4.85 -7.61
CA THR A 74 2.10 -4.83 -8.55
C THR A 74 0.74 -4.84 -7.86
N THR A 75 0.71 -5.06 -6.56
CA THR A 75 -0.52 -5.22 -5.78
C THR A 75 -0.46 -4.31 -4.56
N LEU A 76 -1.55 -3.62 -4.30
CA LEU A 76 -1.74 -2.85 -3.07
C LEU A 76 -2.56 -3.66 -2.09
N HIS A 77 -2.29 -3.51 -0.82
CA HIS A 77 -3.03 -4.22 0.21
C HIS A 77 -3.17 -3.36 1.46
N ASP A 78 -4.21 -3.63 2.21
CA ASP A 78 -4.50 -2.97 3.46
C ASP A 78 -5.23 -3.96 4.37
N ARG A 79 -5.43 -3.56 5.59
CA ARG A 79 -6.20 -4.35 6.54
C ARG A 79 -7.23 -3.47 7.22
N THR A 80 -8.35 -4.07 7.60
CA THR A 80 -9.35 -3.37 8.40
C THR A 80 -8.92 -3.34 9.86
N GLU A 81 -9.52 -2.46 10.64
CA GLU A 81 -9.31 -2.42 12.08
C GLU A 81 -9.80 -3.73 12.71
N TYR A 82 -9.16 -4.13 13.78
CA TYR A 82 -9.53 -5.32 14.53
C TYR A 82 -9.33 -5.06 16.03
N GLU A 83 -10.09 -5.81 16.84
CA GLU A 83 -9.94 -5.78 18.28
C GLU A 83 -9.08 -6.96 18.72
N ASP A 84 -8.06 -6.70 19.55
CA ASP A 84 -7.25 -7.75 20.13
C ASP A 84 -7.96 -8.34 21.35
N ASP A 85 -7.97 -9.65 21.42
CA ASP A 85 -8.38 -10.39 22.61
C ASP A 85 -7.14 -10.66 23.45
N ALA A 86 -7.14 -10.22 24.71
CA ALA A 86 -6.00 -10.40 25.60
C ALA A 86 -5.64 -11.88 25.82
N ASN A 87 -6.61 -12.78 25.67
CA ASN A 87 -6.40 -14.22 25.80
C ASN A 87 -5.94 -14.89 24.51
N ALA A 88 -6.17 -14.23 23.36
CA ALA A 88 -5.82 -14.75 22.05
C ALA A 88 -5.41 -13.60 21.12
N PRO A 89 -4.28 -12.94 21.41
CA PRO A 89 -3.85 -11.80 20.60
C PRO A 89 -3.54 -12.21 19.17
N ARG A 90 -3.86 -11.33 18.24
CA ARG A 90 -3.55 -11.54 16.84
C ARG A 90 -2.05 -11.39 16.61
N LEU A 91 -1.43 -12.39 16.04
CA LEU A 91 -0.03 -12.36 15.69
C LEU A 91 0.13 -12.59 14.19
N LEU A 92 0.76 -11.64 13.52
CA LEU A 92 1.14 -11.75 12.12
C LEU A 92 2.65 -11.66 11.99
N LEU A 93 3.22 -12.61 11.31
CA LEU A 93 4.63 -12.59 10.97
C LEU A 93 4.78 -12.11 9.54
N ARG A 94 5.71 -11.19 9.31
CA ARG A 94 5.98 -10.65 7.98
C ARG A 94 7.39 -11.00 7.55
N GLN A 95 7.51 -11.48 6.30
CA GLN A 95 8.79 -11.78 5.70
C GLN A 95 8.86 -11.10 4.34
N TRP A 96 9.93 -10.37 4.11
CA TRP A 96 10.19 -9.74 2.82
C TRP A 96 11.07 -10.67 1.99
N VAL A 97 10.65 -10.89 0.76
CA VAL A 97 11.43 -11.65 -0.23
C VAL A 97 11.80 -10.70 -1.35
N LYS A 98 13.08 -10.58 -1.61
CA LYS A 98 13.58 -9.66 -2.62
C LYS A 98 13.66 -10.34 -3.97
N TYR A 99 13.15 -9.67 -5.00
CA TYR A 99 13.30 -10.11 -6.38
C TYR A 99 14.72 -9.79 -6.86
N THR A 100 15.39 -10.77 -7.43
CA THR A 100 16.78 -10.66 -7.88
C THR A 100 16.96 -10.84 -9.40
N GLY A 101 15.86 -11.02 -10.12
CA GLY A 101 15.87 -11.17 -11.58
C GLY A 101 15.97 -9.90 -12.36
#